data_0aabf240b4716e0650bc97f4bd4b0750
#
_entry.id   0aabf240b4716e0650bc97f4bd4b0750
#
_cell.length_a   1.000
_cell.length_b   1.000
_cell.length_c   1.000
_cell.angle_alpha   90.00
_cell.angle_beta   90.00
_cell.angle_gamma   90.00
#
_symmetry.space_group_name_H-M   'P 1'
#
loop_
_entity.id
_entity.type
_entity.pdbx_description
1 polymer ?
#
loop_
_entity_poly.entity_id
_entity_poly.type
_entity_poly.pdbx_seq_one_letter_code
_entity_poly.pdbx_strand_id
1 'polypeptide(L)'
;MIDSKKINIIAFIAAASAVVLTVILIIFGSSVTPDNTPLYAEKVFGTDIISVDIAADAADWQNMLDNAVNEEYIMADVVVNGTKFSNVGIRPKGNSSLQQVYSSDSDRYSFKIKFDEYVAGQTCFGLDMLVLNNMLGDATCMKEYLTFDMMKSLGVDVPYFSYSRITVNGEDRGFYFALEAYGDSFKQRISGDESGMLYNVKSMEMGGEKAGVFGGMGGSGSGGSLEYNGDDASAYQAIFGNAAGAEGSDEDYARVITALKALNEGGNIEKYFDVDEILRYLAVHTFVVNLDSYSSNMAQNYYIYEYDGVIKILPWDYNFAWGAFESGNASSTVNFPIDTPVSGVEMSARPLISKLFENEAYLALYHGYLRQLTEEYFSEGEFARRVNEIDGIIGEYVEKDTTAFYTYDEYKTALETFIAVGNLRAESVVGQLDGIVPSTSEEQKSAPDKLVDTDNIDLSDMGTNGFGGGMHGDFRGSGTGNGNSENFDFGNMPQDFSPDNFGEFGGTPPQMPNGSSTENSENNGMDTNGGNEFGNRPDRGRGFGGPTGNINEAQQPDSASEKTGIAVTVGSVAALIIATAAVWFVRGKF
;
A
#
# COMPACT_ATOMS: atom_id res chain seq x y z
N MET A 1 45.41 -29.97 47.96
CA MET A 1 45.80 -29.74 46.54
C MET A 1 44.66 -30.19 45.64
N ILE A 2 44.07 -29.30 44.85
CA ILE A 2 43.06 -29.69 43.86
C ILE A 2 43.79 -30.25 42.65
N ASP A 3 43.47 -31.50 42.29
CA ASP A 3 44.09 -32.20 41.17
C ASP A 3 43.94 -31.35 39.86
N SER A 4 45.01 -31.23 39.06
CA SER A 4 45.03 -30.40 37.85
C SER A 4 43.93 -30.74 36.84
N LYS A 5 43.46 -31.98 36.81
CA LYS A 5 42.33 -32.44 36.01
C LYS A 5 41.00 -31.81 36.49
N LYS A 6 40.81 -31.59 37.79
CA LYS A 6 39.61 -30.97 38.34
C LYS A 6 39.58 -29.47 38.06
N ILE A 7 40.74 -28.81 38.02
CA ILE A 7 40.84 -27.40 37.63
C ILE A 7 40.40 -27.17 36.17
N ASN A 8 40.79 -28.03 35.26
CA ASN A 8 40.39 -27.96 33.86
C ASN A 8 38.88 -28.21 33.69
N ILE A 9 38.28 -29.11 34.45
CA ILE A 9 36.84 -29.36 34.43
C ILE A 9 36.07 -28.12 34.97
N ILE A 10 36.52 -27.51 36.04
CA ILE A 10 35.91 -26.31 36.62
C ILE A 10 36.02 -25.15 35.64
N ALA A 11 37.17 -24.96 34.99
CA ALA A 11 37.35 -23.91 33.98
C ALA A 11 36.45 -24.14 32.75
N PHE A 12 36.28 -25.38 32.31
CA PHE A 12 35.37 -25.73 31.20
C PHE A 12 33.90 -25.47 31.57
N ILE A 13 33.47 -25.86 32.77
CA ILE A 13 32.11 -25.60 33.26
C ILE A 13 31.86 -24.09 33.38
N ALA A 14 32.80 -23.30 33.89
CA ALA A 14 32.67 -21.85 34.00
C ALA A 14 32.59 -21.19 32.62
N ALA A 15 33.40 -21.62 31.65
CA ALA A 15 33.35 -21.13 30.28
C ALA A 15 32.01 -21.50 29.57
N ALA A 16 31.58 -22.76 29.72
CA ALA A 16 30.29 -23.20 29.20
C ALA A 16 29.12 -22.45 29.83
N SER A 17 29.13 -22.21 31.14
CA SER A 17 28.11 -21.42 31.83
C SER A 17 28.10 -19.94 31.37
N ALA A 18 29.27 -19.35 31.12
CA ALA A 18 29.36 -17.98 30.59
C ALA A 18 28.80 -17.91 29.17
N VAL A 19 29.08 -18.87 28.31
CA VAL A 19 28.50 -18.95 26.96
C VAL A 19 26.97 -19.11 27.02
N VAL A 20 26.47 -20.01 27.85
CA VAL A 20 25.01 -20.19 28.04
C VAL A 20 24.37 -18.93 28.59
N LEU A 21 25.00 -18.24 29.54
CA LEU A 21 24.49 -16.98 30.09
C LEU A 21 24.49 -15.87 29.03
N THR A 22 25.51 -15.80 28.19
CA THR A 22 25.60 -14.86 27.07
C THR A 22 24.50 -15.12 26.03
N VAL A 23 24.28 -16.41 25.68
CA VAL A 23 23.18 -16.80 24.76
C VAL A 23 21.82 -16.48 25.37
N ILE A 24 21.61 -16.75 26.65
CA ILE A 24 20.38 -16.38 27.36
C ILE A 24 20.20 -14.85 27.37
N LEU A 25 21.26 -14.06 27.61
CA LEU A 25 21.21 -12.61 27.57
C LEU A 25 20.96 -12.06 26.15
N ILE A 26 21.48 -12.73 25.12
CA ILE A 26 21.17 -12.39 23.72
C ILE A 26 19.70 -12.73 23.40
N ILE A 27 19.21 -13.90 23.79
CA ILE A 27 17.83 -14.33 23.52
C ILE A 27 16.79 -13.55 24.35
N PHE A 28 17.08 -13.23 25.61
CA PHE A 28 16.14 -12.56 26.50
C PHE A 28 16.46 -11.09 26.77
N GLY A 29 17.66 -10.61 26.45
CA GLY A 29 18.07 -9.21 26.58
C GLY A 29 17.78 -8.34 25.36
N SER A 30 17.42 -8.97 24.23
CA SER A 30 17.10 -8.25 22.98
C SER A 30 15.64 -7.83 22.84
N SER A 31 14.81 -7.95 23.87
CA SER A 31 13.37 -7.75 23.74
C SER A 31 12.75 -6.77 24.74
N VAL A 32 13.48 -5.77 25.16
CA VAL A 32 12.86 -4.56 25.68
C VAL A 32 13.20 -3.44 24.70
N THR A 33 12.72 -3.57 23.46
CA THR A 33 12.43 -2.38 22.68
C THR A 33 11.39 -1.61 23.49
N PRO A 34 11.56 -0.30 23.71
CA PRO A 34 10.47 0.53 24.23
C PRO A 34 9.25 0.20 23.37
N ASP A 35 8.11 -0.01 23.99
CA ASP A 35 6.85 -0.16 23.26
C ASP A 35 6.56 1.18 22.59
N ASN A 36 7.09 1.37 21.38
CA ASN A 36 6.91 2.53 20.52
C ASN A 36 5.57 2.48 19.79
N THR A 37 4.65 1.61 20.24
CA THR A 37 3.31 1.54 19.66
C THR A 37 2.66 2.92 19.77
N PRO A 38 2.34 3.57 18.65
CA PRO A 38 1.79 4.92 18.68
C PRO A 38 0.39 4.92 19.31
N LEU A 39 0.01 6.02 19.94
CA LEU A 39 -1.26 6.12 20.64
C LEU A 39 -2.47 5.86 19.71
N TYR A 40 -2.38 6.23 18.44
CA TYR A 40 -3.46 5.96 17.47
C TYR A 40 -3.66 4.46 17.18
N ALA A 41 -2.66 3.62 17.40
CA ALA A 41 -2.82 2.17 17.26
C ALA A 41 -3.89 1.64 18.21
N GLU A 42 -3.93 2.14 19.46
CA GLU A 42 -4.97 1.81 20.44
C GLU A 42 -6.24 2.64 20.23
N LYS A 43 -6.11 3.96 20.09
CA LYS A 43 -7.26 4.89 20.13
C LYS A 43 -8.08 4.91 18.85
N VAL A 44 -7.46 4.62 17.70
CA VAL A 44 -8.13 4.60 16.40
C VAL A 44 -8.34 3.15 15.95
N PHE A 45 -7.28 2.36 15.85
CA PHE A 45 -7.29 1.02 15.27
C PHE A 45 -7.44 -0.12 16.31
N GLY A 46 -7.51 0.19 17.61
CA GLY A 46 -7.72 -0.79 18.69
C GLY A 46 -9.17 -1.21 18.88
N THR A 47 -10.09 -0.80 18.01
CA THR A 47 -11.50 -1.20 17.99
C THR A 47 -11.80 -1.99 16.74
N ASP A 48 -12.72 -2.97 16.82
CA ASP A 48 -13.12 -3.77 15.66
C ASP A 48 -13.75 -2.89 14.55
N ILE A 49 -14.52 -1.89 14.93
CA ILE A 49 -15.16 -0.92 14.02
C ILE A 49 -14.89 0.49 14.52
N ILE A 50 -14.23 1.30 13.69
CA ILE A 50 -13.99 2.72 13.95
C ILE A 50 -15.26 3.51 13.67
N SER A 51 -15.74 4.32 14.61
CA SER A 51 -16.79 5.30 14.31
C SER A 51 -16.17 6.59 13.80
N VAL A 52 -16.66 7.08 12.65
CA VAL A 52 -16.24 8.35 12.03
C VAL A 52 -17.49 9.19 11.77
N ASP A 53 -17.71 10.22 12.59
CA ASP A 53 -18.84 11.14 12.42
C ASP A 53 -18.31 12.47 11.87
N ILE A 54 -18.74 12.84 10.66
CA ILE A 54 -18.32 14.02 9.91
C ILE A 54 -19.38 15.09 10.01
N ALA A 55 -18.99 16.29 10.40
CA ALA A 55 -19.86 17.47 10.38
C ALA A 55 -19.25 18.52 9.45
N ALA A 56 -19.84 18.69 8.26
CA ALA A 56 -19.41 19.62 7.23
C ALA A 56 -20.54 20.59 6.85
N ASP A 57 -20.20 21.74 6.25
CA ASP A 57 -21.22 22.55 5.59
C ASP A 57 -21.89 21.73 4.48
N ALA A 58 -23.22 21.75 4.42
CA ALA A 58 -23.96 20.90 3.50
C ALA A 58 -23.74 21.28 2.03
N ALA A 59 -23.50 22.56 1.73
CA ALA A 59 -23.23 23.01 0.37
C ALA A 59 -21.80 22.66 -0.05
N ASP A 60 -20.82 22.79 0.85
CA ASP A 60 -19.43 22.40 0.59
C ASP A 60 -19.33 20.89 0.39
N TRP A 61 -20.03 20.09 1.22
CA TRP A 61 -20.09 18.64 1.07
C TRP A 61 -20.64 18.23 -0.30
N GLN A 62 -21.81 18.81 -0.69
CA GLN A 62 -22.41 18.48 -1.99
C GLN A 62 -21.51 18.91 -3.15
N ASN A 63 -20.95 20.13 -3.07
CA ASN A 63 -20.02 20.62 -4.10
C ASN A 63 -18.78 19.71 -4.24
N MET A 64 -18.25 19.18 -3.13
CA MET A 64 -17.14 18.23 -3.14
C MET A 64 -17.54 16.92 -3.85
N LEU A 65 -18.74 16.38 -3.60
CA LEU A 65 -19.22 15.17 -4.28
C LEU A 65 -19.46 15.41 -5.77
N ASP A 66 -20.07 16.53 -6.15
CA ASP A 66 -20.34 16.90 -7.54
C ASP A 66 -19.06 17.12 -8.36
N ASN A 67 -17.95 17.45 -7.70
CA ASN A 67 -16.63 17.69 -8.29
C ASN A 67 -15.56 16.72 -7.76
N ALA A 68 -15.96 15.51 -7.39
CA ALA A 68 -15.10 14.55 -6.68
C ALA A 68 -13.77 14.26 -7.38
N VAL A 69 -13.74 14.31 -8.71
CA VAL A 69 -12.54 14.07 -9.54
C VAL A 69 -11.44 15.13 -9.38
N ASN A 70 -11.76 16.29 -8.81
CA ASN A 70 -10.77 17.33 -8.51
C ASN A 70 -9.96 17.02 -7.24
N GLU A 71 -10.44 16.09 -6.42
CA GLU A 71 -9.81 15.71 -5.15
C GLU A 71 -9.51 16.90 -4.22
N GLU A 72 -10.35 17.94 -4.23
CA GLU A 72 -10.18 19.15 -3.42
C GLU A 72 -10.62 18.92 -1.97
N TYR A 73 -9.86 19.47 -1.02
CA TYR A 73 -10.21 19.41 0.39
C TYR A 73 -11.30 20.39 0.75
N ILE A 74 -12.29 19.93 1.51
CA ILE A 74 -13.23 20.78 2.27
C ILE A 74 -12.89 20.74 3.76
N MET A 75 -13.27 21.78 4.48
CA MET A 75 -13.12 21.85 5.94
C MET A 75 -14.30 21.18 6.63
N ALA A 76 -14.02 20.33 7.61
CA ALA A 76 -15.05 19.68 8.43
C ALA A 76 -14.58 19.50 9.88
N ASP A 77 -15.50 19.24 10.78
CA ASP A 77 -15.24 18.67 12.10
C ASP A 77 -15.44 17.15 12.00
N VAL A 78 -14.55 16.39 12.60
CA VAL A 78 -14.63 14.90 12.61
C VAL A 78 -14.57 14.40 14.04
N VAL A 79 -15.44 13.45 14.37
CA VAL A 79 -15.37 12.69 15.61
C VAL A 79 -14.92 11.27 15.29
N VAL A 80 -13.75 10.88 15.81
CA VAL A 80 -13.20 9.53 15.65
C VAL A 80 -13.27 8.83 17.00
N ASN A 81 -13.99 7.71 17.08
CA ASN A 81 -14.20 6.95 18.31
C ASN A 81 -14.60 7.85 19.52
N GLY A 82 -15.52 8.80 19.27
CA GLY A 82 -16.03 9.71 20.29
C GLY A 82 -15.15 10.93 20.60
N THR A 83 -13.98 11.07 19.98
CA THR A 83 -13.09 12.23 20.17
C THR A 83 -13.19 13.17 18.97
N LYS A 84 -13.45 14.45 19.25
CA LYS A 84 -13.64 15.49 18.22
C LYS A 84 -12.32 16.14 17.80
N PHE A 85 -12.13 16.26 16.48
CA PHE A 85 -11.08 17.03 15.82
C PHE A 85 -11.75 18.07 14.93
N SER A 86 -11.44 19.36 15.12
CA SER A 86 -12.09 20.46 14.38
C SER A 86 -11.19 20.97 13.28
N ASN A 87 -11.81 21.47 12.21
CA ASN A 87 -11.14 22.06 11.04
C ASN A 87 -10.13 21.09 10.40
N VAL A 88 -10.54 19.86 10.17
CA VAL A 88 -9.76 18.88 9.40
C VAL A 88 -10.10 18.97 7.93
N GLY A 89 -9.18 18.56 7.06
CA GLY A 89 -9.42 18.44 5.63
C GLY A 89 -10.05 17.10 5.29
N ILE A 90 -11.10 17.10 4.47
CA ILE A 90 -11.70 15.88 3.90
C ILE A 90 -11.82 16.05 2.39
N ARG A 91 -11.45 15.02 1.64
CA ARG A 91 -11.62 14.97 0.20
C ARG A 91 -11.92 13.56 -0.30
N PRO A 92 -12.55 13.41 -1.47
CA PRO A 92 -12.58 12.14 -2.19
C PRO A 92 -11.16 11.70 -2.54
N LYS A 93 -10.95 10.39 -2.75
CA LYS A 93 -9.66 9.83 -3.18
C LYS A 93 -9.88 8.65 -4.12
N GLY A 94 -8.90 8.40 -4.94
CA GLY A 94 -8.86 7.28 -5.86
C GLY A 94 -8.40 7.72 -7.24
N ASN A 95 -8.25 6.77 -8.14
CA ASN A 95 -7.95 7.00 -9.56
C ASN A 95 -9.09 6.39 -10.40
N SER A 96 -8.95 5.16 -10.87
CA SER A 96 -9.98 4.47 -11.65
C SER A 96 -11.27 4.24 -10.85
N SER A 97 -11.17 3.88 -9.57
CA SER A 97 -12.32 3.72 -8.67
C SER A 97 -13.09 5.02 -8.45
N LEU A 98 -12.40 6.16 -8.31
CA LEU A 98 -13.02 7.47 -8.21
C LEU A 98 -13.81 7.81 -9.49
N GLN A 99 -13.22 7.59 -10.67
CA GLN A 99 -13.87 7.82 -11.96
C GLN A 99 -15.08 6.90 -12.18
N GLN A 100 -15.01 5.64 -11.73
CA GLN A 100 -16.13 4.71 -11.82
C GLN A 100 -17.32 5.18 -10.98
N VAL A 101 -17.08 5.57 -9.72
CA VAL A 101 -18.14 6.13 -8.85
C VAL A 101 -18.69 7.42 -9.43
N TYR A 102 -17.83 8.35 -9.87
CA TYR A 102 -18.24 9.62 -10.48
C TYR A 102 -19.10 9.43 -11.74
N SER A 103 -18.86 8.36 -12.50
CA SER A 103 -19.63 8.04 -13.72
C SER A 103 -20.87 7.20 -13.44
N SER A 104 -21.17 6.88 -12.18
CA SER A 104 -22.32 6.11 -11.73
C SER A 104 -23.34 7.01 -11.03
N ASP A 105 -24.47 6.42 -10.60
CA ASP A 105 -25.47 7.10 -9.77
C ASP A 105 -25.15 7.02 -8.26
N SER A 106 -23.92 6.60 -7.88
CA SER A 106 -23.50 6.42 -6.48
C SER A 106 -22.65 7.59 -5.99
N ASP A 107 -22.89 8.00 -4.73
CA ASP A 107 -22.05 8.97 -4.00
C ASP A 107 -21.07 8.28 -3.03
N ARG A 108 -20.91 6.94 -3.14
CA ARG A 108 -20.06 6.16 -2.26
C ARG A 108 -18.59 6.25 -2.66
N TYR A 109 -18.02 7.45 -2.51
CA TYR A 109 -16.59 7.66 -2.76
C TYR A 109 -15.73 7.10 -1.63
N SER A 110 -14.48 6.76 -1.94
CA SER A 110 -13.43 6.63 -0.93
C SER A 110 -13.00 8.03 -0.48
N PHE A 111 -12.64 8.20 0.81
CA PHE A 111 -12.27 9.50 1.37
C PHE A 111 -10.87 9.47 1.98
N LYS A 112 -10.24 10.63 2.01
CA LYS A 112 -9.03 10.90 2.77
C LYS A 112 -9.30 12.03 3.76
N ILE A 113 -9.03 11.77 5.04
CA ILE A 113 -9.09 12.75 6.12
C ILE A 113 -7.66 13.13 6.45
N LYS A 114 -7.32 14.43 6.36
CA LYS A 114 -6.03 14.99 6.73
C LYS A 114 -6.22 15.91 7.92
N PHE A 115 -5.63 15.55 9.05
CA PHE A 115 -5.92 16.24 10.30
C PHE A 115 -5.26 17.61 10.40
N ASP A 116 -4.14 17.83 9.74
CA ASP A 116 -3.36 19.07 9.76
C ASP A 116 -3.61 20.01 8.56
N GLU A 117 -4.56 19.71 7.69
CA GLU A 117 -4.81 20.51 6.46
C GLU A 117 -5.07 21.98 6.75
N TYR A 118 -5.89 22.27 7.78
CA TYR A 118 -6.24 23.64 8.16
C TYR A 118 -5.67 24.06 9.52
N VAL A 119 -5.17 23.12 10.32
CA VAL A 119 -4.59 23.37 11.64
C VAL A 119 -3.22 22.69 11.70
N ALA A 120 -2.16 23.46 11.47
CA ALA A 120 -0.81 22.94 11.40
C ALA A 120 -0.42 22.08 12.61
N GLY A 121 0.09 20.88 12.37
CA GLY A 121 0.53 19.94 13.39
C GLY A 121 -0.60 19.24 14.17
N GLN A 122 -1.87 19.39 13.75
CA GLN A 122 -2.97 18.65 14.34
C GLN A 122 -2.90 17.19 13.91
N THR A 123 -3.07 16.27 14.87
CA THR A 123 -3.10 14.82 14.61
C THR A 123 -4.26 14.16 15.35
N CYS A 124 -4.71 13.01 14.86
CA CYS A 124 -5.64 12.13 15.58
C CYS A 124 -4.84 11.14 16.42
N PHE A 125 -4.51 11.51 17.66
CA PHE A 125 -3.67 10.71 18.57
C PHE A 125 -2.27 10.39 18.02
N GLY A 126 -1.71 11.26 17.18
CA GLY A 126 -0.44 11.04 16.49
C GLY A 126 -0.60 10.54 15.04
N LEU A 127 -1.81 10.23 14.59
CA LEU A 127 -2.10 9.91 13.18
C LEU A 127 -2.30 11.20 12.38
N ASP A 128 -1.55 11.38 11.31
CA ASP A 128 -1.65 12.55 10.41
C ASP A 128 -2.82 12.44 9.42
N MET A 129 -3.06 11.24 8.87
CA MET A 129 -4.08 11.03 7.85
C MET A 129 -4.77 9.68 8.01
N LEU A 130 -6.10 9.64 7.79
CA LEU A 130 -6.93 8.44 7.76
C LEU A 130 -7.53 8.28 6.36
N VAL A 131 -7.41 7.09 5.80
CA VAL A 131 -8.04 6.70 4.53
C VAL A 131 -9.25 5.82 4.81
N LEU A 132 -10.34 6.08 4.09
CA LEU A 132 -11.59 5.34 4.16
C LEU A 132 -11.90 4.80 2.76
N ASN A 133 -11.60 3.52 2.51
CA ASN A 133 -11.83 2.87 1.23
C ASN A 133 -13.26 2.34 1.15
N ASN A 134 -13.94 2.59 0.04
CA ASN A 134 -15.33 2.21 -0.20
C ASN A 134 -15.54 0.73 -0.59
N MET A 135 -14.45 -0.03 -0.73
CA MET A 135 -14.46 -1.45 -1.08
C MET A 135 -15.12 -1.77 -2.44
N LEU A 136 -15.00 -0.83 -3.41
CA LEU A 136 -15.46 -1.08 -4.78
C LEU A 136 -14.75 -2.31 -5.37
N GLY A 137 -15.50 -3.21 -6.00
CA GLY A 137 -14.95 -4.42 -6.61
C GLY A 137 -14.64 -5.56 -5.64
N ASP A 138 -14.93 -5.40 -4.34
CA ASP A 138 -14.77 -6.43 -3.33
C ASP A 138 -16.11 -6.78 -2.65
N ALA A 139 -16.81 -7.78 -3.18
CA ALA A 139 -18.06 -8.27 -2.59
C ALA A 139 -17.83 -8.97 -1.24
N THR A 140 -16.59 -9.41 -0.95
CA THR A 140 -16.26 -10.03 0.34
C THR A 140 -16.06 -9.02 1.45
N CYS A 141 -15.76 -7.77 1.13
CA CYS A 141 -15.29 -6.74 2.07
C CYS A 141 -14.02 -7.14 2.84
N MET A 142 -13.29 -8.20 2.44
CA MET A 142 -12.20 -8.79 3.22
C MET A 142 -10.89 -8.95 2.45
N LYS A 143 -10.86 -8.77 1.12
CA LYS A 143 -9.66 -9.03 0.32
C LYS A 143 -8.47 -8.22 0.79
N GLU A 144 -8.64 -6.91 0.95
CA GLU A 144 -7.58 -6.00 1.40
C GLU A 144 -7.22 -6.26 2.88
N TYR A 145 -8.22 -6.44 3.74
CA TYR A 145 -8.02 -6.75 5.16
C TYR A 145 -7.16 -8.00 5.36
N LEU A 146 -7.56 -9.12 4.77
CA LEU A 146 -6.84 -10.39 4.93
C LEU A 146 -5.47 -10.37 4.26
N THR A 147 -5.30 -9.64 3.16
CA THR A 147 -3.99 -9.46 2.54
C THR A 147 -3.03 -8.71 3.46
N PHE A 148 -3.46 -7.62 4.08
CA PHE A 148 -2.62 -6.90 5.05
C PHE A 148 -2.37 -7.71 6.33
N ASP A 149 -3.34 -8.52 6.78
CA ASP A 149 -3.15 -9.41 7.93
C ASP A 149 -2.10 -10.51 7.62
N MET A 150 -2.13 -11.11 6.42
CA MET A 150 -1.10 -12.03 5.94
C MET A 150 0.28 -11.37 5.85
N MET A 151 0.38 -10.18 5.29
CA MET A 151 1.64 -9.42 5.19
C MET A 151 2.20 -9.10 6.58
N LYS A 152 1.35 -8.63 7.48
CA LYS A 152 1.71 -8.35 8.87
C LYS A 152 2.18 -9.62 9.60
N SER A 153 1.53 -10.77 9.39
CA SER A 153 1.91 -12.04 10.02
C SER A 153 3.30 -12.50 9.59
N LEU A 154 3.71 -12.21 8.36
CA LEU A 154 5.06 -12.46 7.86
C LEU A 154 6.07 -11.36 8.22
N GLY A 155 5.64 -10.26 8.86
CA GLY A 155 6.52 -9.17 9.30
C GLY A 155 6.84 -8.15 8.20
N VAL A 156 5.95 -7.95 7.24
CA VAL A 156 6.00 -6.84 6.29
C VAL A 156 5.43 -5.59 6.96
N ASP A 157 6.07 -4.44 6.74
CA ASP A 157 5.55 -3.16 7.20
C ASP A 157 4.27 -2.79 6.43
N VAL A 158 3.14 -2.80 7.13
CA VAL A 158 1.82 -2.47 6.58
C VAL A 158 1.22 -1.28 7.34
N PRO A 159 0.26 -0.55 6.75
CA PRO A 159 -0.54 0.41 7.48
C PRO A 159 -1.27 -0.25 8.65
N TYR A 160 -1.61 0.49 9.70
CA TYR A 160 -2.70 0.07 10.57
C TYR A 160 -4.00 0.08 9.80
N PHE A 161 -4.84 -0.91 10.04
CA PHE A 161 -6.12 -1.07 9.32
C PHE A 161 -7.21 -1.61 10.25
N SER A 162 -8.44 -1.28 9.91
CA SER A 162 -9.65 -1.77 10.55
C SER A 162 -10.84 -1.46 9.64
N TYR A 163 -12.05 -1.77 10.09
CA TYR A 163 -13.25 -1.29 9.43
C TYR A 163 -13.77 -0.01 10.07
N SER A 164 -14.60 0.74 9.35
CA SER A 164 -15.25 1.91 9.92
C SER A 164 -16.70 2.06 9.46
N ARG A 165 -17.52 2.67 10.30
CA ARG A 165 -18.83 3.19 9.96
C ARG A 165 -18.76 4.71 9.90
N ILE A 166 -19.27 5.28 8.81
CA ILE A 166 -19.22 6.71 8.55
C ILE A 166 -20.61 7.31 8.66
N THR A 167 -20.74 8.44 9.36
CA THR A 167 -21.90 9.32 9.27
C THR A 167 -21.47 10.70 8.77
N VAL A 168 -22.34 11.37 8.03
CA VAL A 168 -22.15 12.76 7.58
C VAL A 168 -23.38 13.59 7.95
N ASN A 169 -23.18 14.62 8.77
CA ASN A 169 -24.26 15.47 9.27
C ASN A 169 -25.38 14.67 9.97
N GLY A 170 -25.03 13.53 10.58
CA GLY A 170 -25.95 12.62 11.26
C GLY A 170 -26.64 11.58 10.35
N GLU A 171 -26.40 11.61 9.04
CA GLU A 171 -26.87 10.60 8.11
C GLU A 171 -25.84 9.49 7.94
N ASP A 172 -26.27 8.22 7.92
CA ASP A 172 -25.41 7.08 7.66
C ASP A 172 -24.91 7.09 6.21
N ARG A 173 -23.59 6.95 6.03
CA ARG A 173 -22.92 6.90 4.73
C ARG A 173 -22.28 5.55 4.44
N GLY A 174 -22.50 4.58 5.33
CA GLY A 174 -22.16 3.19 5.10
C GLY A 174 -20.92 2.69 5.82
N PHE A 175 -20.50 1.52 5.40
CA PHE A 175 -19.43 0.72 5.97
C PHE A 175 -18.21 0.75 5.06
N TYR A 176 -17.01 1.05 5.61
CA TYR A 176 -15.79 1.31 4.88
C TYR A 176 -14.61 0.53 5.47
N PHE A 177 -13.59 0.29 4.66
CA PHE A 177 -12.30 -0.18 5.14
C PHE A 177 -11.42 1.03 5.47
N ALA A 178 -10.89 1.10 6.70
CA ALA A 178 -10.12 2.22 7.22
C ALA A 178 -8.63 1.87 7.31
N LEU A 179 -7.78 2.79 6.86
CA LEU A 179 -6.33 2.63 6.78
C LEU A 179 -5.59 3.84 7.34
N GLU A 180 -4.48 3.59 8.05
CA GLU A 180 -3.40 4.57 8.20
C GLU A 180 -2.90 4.96 6.81
N ALA A 181 -2.82 6.25 6.48
CA ALA A 181 -2.19 6.64 5.22
C ALA A 181 -0.66 6.54 5.34
N TYR A 182 0.00 6.25 4.24
CA TYR A 182 1.45 6.42 4.17
C TYR A 182 1.78 7.92 4.22
N GLY A 183 2.31 8.36 5.35
CA GLY A 183 2.62 9.74 5.69
C GLY A 183 3.65 9.83 6.80
N ASP A 184 3.71 10.96 7.48
CA ASP A 184 4.71 11.21 8.51
C ASP A 184 4.50 10.33 9.76
N SER A 185 3.25 10.07 10.15
CA SER A 185 2.94 9.15 11.26
C SER A 185 3.43 7.72 10.98
N PHE A 186 3.27 7.25 9.74
CA PHE A 186 3.78 5.95 9.32
C PHE A 186 5.31 5.90 9.37
N LYS A 187 6.00 6.91 8.79
CA LYS A 187 7.47 7.01 8.81
C LYS A 187 8.01 7.03 10.24
N GLN A 188 7.43 7.89 11.10
CA GLN A 188 7.78 7.98 12.52
C GLN A 188 7.65 6.62 13.22
N ARG A 189 6.62 5.84 12.89
CA ARG A 189 6.38 4.52 13.50
C ARG A 189 7.41 3.47 13.10
N ILE A 190 7.79 3.41 11.81
CA ILE A 190 8.67 2.33 11.31
C ILE A 190 10.15 2.67 11.35
N SER A 191 10.52 3.97 11.28
CA SER A 191 11.93 4.41 11.22
C SER A 191 12.35 5.26 12.43
N GLY A 192 11.40 5.68 13.26
CA GLY A 192 11.68 6.51 14.44
C GLY A 192 11.78 8.01 14.13
N ASP A 193 11.70 8.41 12.86
CA ASP A 193 11.65 9.81 12.42
C ASP A 193 10.86 9.95 11.10
N GLU A 194 10.75 11.18 10.59
CA GLU A 194 9.98 11.53 9.39
C GLU A 194 10.87 11.79 8.16
N SER A 195 12.18 11.49 8.21
CA SER A 195 13.14 11.91 7.20
C SER A 195 13.11 11.08 5.91
N GLY A 196 12.56 9.87 5.93
CA GLY A 196 12.47 9.00 4.75
C GLY A 196 11.51 9.54 3.69
N MET A 197 11.74 9.14 2.43
CA MET A 197 10.91 9.50 1.28
C MET A 197 9.94 8.38 0.93
N LEU A 198 8.67 8.74 0.78
CA LEU A 198 7.59 7.84 0.34
C LEU A 198 7.15 8.24 -1.08
N TYR A 199 7.11 7.27 -1.99
CA TYR A 199 6.63 7.48 -3.36
C TYR A 199 5.50 6.49 -3.66
N ASN A 200 4.31 7.03 -3.98
CA ASN A 200 3.18 6.24 -4.44
C ASN A 200 3.34 5.95 -5.93
N VAL A 201 3.74 4.74 -6.30
CA VAL A 201 4.00 4.40 -7.70
C VAL A 201 2.69 4.29 -8.48
N LYS A 202 2.54 5.17 -9.48
CA LYS A 202 1.39 5.24 -10.37
C LYS A 202 1.85 5.23 -11.82
N SER A 203 1.42 4.25 -12.59
CA SER A 203 1.80 4.13 -14.01
C SER A 203 0.89 4.90 -14.96
N MET A 204 -0.33 5.25 -14.55
CA MET A 204 -1.29 6.05 -15.33
C MET A 204 -2.04 7.02 -14.43
N GLU A 205 -1.94 8.33 -14.72
CA GLU A 205 -2.92 9.32 -14.26
C GLU A 205 -4.09 9.36 -15.26
N MET A 206 -5.27 8.88 -14.85
CA MET A 206 -6.50 9.13 -15.58
C MET A 206 -7.22 10.31 -14.92
N GLY A 207 -6.98 11.53 -15.45
CA GLY A 207 -7.75 12.72 -15.11
C GLY A 207 -6.99 13.82 -14.39
N GLY A 208 -6.70 14.90 -15.10
CA GLY A 208 -6.20 16.19 -14.67
C GLY A 208 -5.89 17.02 -15.91
N GLU A 209 -5.86 18.34 -15.85
CA GLU A 209 -5.61 19.25 -17.00
C GLU A 209 -4.31 18.97 -17.79
N LYS A 210 -3.53 17.95 -17.40
CA LYS A 210 -2.31 17.47 -18.10
C LYS A 210 -2.51 16.19 -18.92
N ALA A 211 -3.72 15.65 -19.00
CA ALA A 211 -4.04 14.52 -19.89
C ALA A 211 -4.12 14.96 -21.37
N GLY A 212 -3.15 15.75 -21.80
CA GLY A 212 -2.90 16.04 -23.20
C GLY A 212 -1.96 15.01 -23.76
N VAL A 213 -2.51 14.25 -24.73
CA VAL A 213 -1.86 13.23 -25.56
C VAL A 213 -2.06 11.81 -25.04
N PHE A 214 -3.05 11.14 -25.58
CA PHE A 214 -3.09 9.70 -25.76
C PHE A 214 -1.71 9.22 -26.27
N GLY A 215 -0.81 8.87 -25.36
CA GLY A 215 0.34 8.05 -25.64
C GLY A 215 -0.21 6.65 -25.93
N GLY A 216 0.06 6.13 -27.10
CA GLY A 216 -0.49 4.87 -27.59
C GLY A 216 -0.32 3.75 -26.58
N MET A 217 -1.25 2.80 -26.57
CA MET A 217 -1.19 1.53 -25.85
C MET A 217 0.22 0.95 -25.95
N GLY A 218 0.95 0.96 -24.84
CA GLY A 218 2.34 0.49 -24.79
C GLY A 218 3.35 1.46 -24.16
N GLY A 219 2.94 2.67 -23.77
CA GLY A 219 3.79 3.54 -22.95
C GLY A 219 3.71 3.10 -21.50
N SER A 220 4.64 2.25 -21.03
CA SER A 220 4.88 2.07 -19.61
C SER A 220 5.12 3.46 -19.02
N GLY A 221 4.29 3.88 -18.06
CA GLY A 221 4.58 5.07 -17.28
C GLY A 221 5.99 4.92 -16.76
N SER A 222 6.89 5.84 -17.15
CA SER A 222 8.31 5.65 -16.98
C SER A 222 8.67 5.44 -15.52
N GLY A 223 9.26 4.30 -15.21
CA GLY A 223 9.85 3.99 -13.91
C GLY A 223 9.06 3.02 -13.01
N GLY A 224 7.75 2.82 -13.21
CA GLY A 224 6.96 1.93 -12.35
C GLY A 224 7.35 0.45 -12.44
N SER A 225 8.04 0.03 -13.49
CA SER A 225 8.60 -1.32 -13.63
C SER A 225 9.86 -1.56 -12.79
N LEU A 226 10.48 -0.51 -12.23
CA LEU A 226 11.76 -0.51 -11.54
C LEU A 226 12.95 -0.89 -12.44
N GLU A 227 12.79 -0.78 -13.76
CA GLU A 227 13.90 -0.86 -14.71
C GLU A 227 14.78 0.39 -14.61
N TYR A 228 16.10 0.18 -14.72
CA TYR A 228 17.03 1.31 -14.76
C TYR A 228 17.02 1.95 -16.16
N ASN A 229 16.53 3.18 -16.25
CA ASN A 229 16.35 3.94 -17.48
C ASN A 229 17.35 5.11 -17.61
N GLY A 230 18.50 5.01 -16.95
CA GLY A 230 19.53 6.07 -16.91
C GLY A 230 19.46 6.93 -15.65
N ASP A 231 20.37 7.91 -15.54
CA ASP A 231 20.52 8.73 -14.33
C ASP A 231 19.61 9.98 -14.32
N ASP A 232 18.76 10.18 -15.33
CA ASP A 232 17.86 11.33 -15.42
C ASP A 232 16.55 11.03 -14.64
N ALA A 233 16.26 11.84 -13.61
CA ALA A 233 15.06 11.71 -12.79
C ALA A 233 13.75 11.82 -13.61
N SER A 234 13.78 12.51 -14.75
CA SER A 234 12.61 12.64 -15.65
C SER A 234 12.16 11.30 -16.25
N ALA A 235 13.04 10.28 -16.26
CA ALA A 235 12.72 8.92 -16.71
C ALA A 235 11.91 8.11 -15.69
N TYR A 236 11.59 8.67 -14.51
CA TYR A 236 10.95 7.97 -13.38
C TYR A 236 9.73 8.72 -12.86
N GLN A 237 8.95 9.34 -13.74
CA GLN A 237 7.79 10.16 -13.36
C GLN A 237 6.70 9.36 -12.61
N ALA A 238 6.56 8.06 -12.90
CA ALA A 238 5.66 7.17 -12.17
C ALA A 238 6.02 7.07 -10.67
N ILE A 239 7.27 7.32 -10.32
CA ILE A 239 7.78 7.32 -8.94
C ILE A 239 7.81 8.75 -8.41
N PHE A 240 8.66 9.61 -8.99
CA PHE A 240 8.99 10.91 -8.42
C PHE A 240 7.89 11.96 -8.56
N GLY A 241 7.01 11.82 -9.55
CA GLY A 241 5.83 12.67 -9.69
C GLY A 241 4.73 12.44 -8.63
N ASN A 242 4.88 11.41 -7.79
CA ASN A 242 3.87 10.97 -6.84
C ASN A 242 4.44 10.82 -5.41
N ALA A 243 5.29 11.74 -4.99
CA ALA A 243 5.79 11.77 -3.61
C ALA A 243 4.62 11.95 -2.62
N ALA A 244 4.60 11.15 -1.56
CA ALA A 244 3.62 11.29 -0.48
C ALA A 244 4.19 12.26 0.58
N GLY A 245 3.69 13.47 0.58
CA GLY A 245 4.16 14.56 1.44
C GLY A 245 4.96 15.61 0.66
N ALA A 246 6.17 15.93 1.09
CA ALA A 246 7.04 16.89 0.41
C ALA A 246 7.65 16.28 -0.87
N GLU A 247 7.87 17.13 -1.87
CA GLU A 247 8.63 16.73 -3.06
C GLU A 247 10.07 16.36 -2.66
N GLY A 248 10.62 15.31 -3.30
CA GLY A 248 11.99 14.90 -3.10
C GLY A 248 12.98 15.89 -3.72
N SER A 249 14.18 15.97 -3.15
CA SER A 249 15.30 16.69 -3.71
C SER A 249 16.01 15.86 -4.80
N ASP A 250 16.90 16.50 -5.58
CA ASP A 250 17.77 15.80 -6.53
C ASP A 250 18.62 14.70 -5.84
N GLU A 251 18.97 14.88 -4.56
CA GLU A 251 19.73 13.91 -3.78
C GLU A 251 18.87 12.70 -3.41
N ASP A 252 17.58 12.92 -3.07
CA ASP A 252 16.61 11.86 -2.80
C ASP A 252 16.39 11.01 -4.05
N TYR A 253 16.18 11.65 -5.20
CA TYR A 253 16.01 10.97 -6.48
C TYR A 253 17.26 10.16 -6.86
N ALA A 254 18.45 10.74 -6.69
CA ALA A 254 19.71 10.08 -6.99
C ALA A 254 19.92 8.80 -6.14
N ARG A 255 19.46 8.77 -4.87
CA ARG A 255 19.53 7.55 -4.04
C ARG A 255 18.67 6.44 -4.61
N VAL A 256 17.41 6.74 -4.98
CA VAL A 256 16.52 5.76 -5.61
C VAL A 256 17.08 5.27 -6.95
N ILE A 257 17.54 6.17 -7.83
CA ILE A 257 18.14 5.81 -9.12
C ILE A 257 19.37 4.92 -8.93
N THR A 258 20.21 5.23 -7.93
CA THR A 258 21.39 4.39 -7.60
C THR A 258 20.97 2.98 -7.17
N ALA A 259 19.91 2.86 -6.39
CA ALA A 259 19.37 1.57 -5.99
C ALA A 259 18.82 0.78 -7.20
N LEU A 260 18.03 1.44 -8.08
CA LEU A 260 17.52 0.82 -9.30
C LEU A 260 18.65 0.36 -10.23
N LYS A 261 19.72 1.16 -10.35
CA LYS A 261 20.91 0.79 -11.10
C LYS A 261 21.58 -0.46 -10.53
N ALA A 262 21.77 -0.51 -9.22
CA ALA A 262 22.35 -1.68 -8.54
C ALA A 262 21.50 -2.94 -8.74
N LEU A 263 20.18 -2.82 -8.67
CA LEU A 263 19.24 -3.92 -8.93
C LEU A 263 19.39 -4.46 -10.35
N ASN A 264 19.43 -3.58 -11.36
CA ASN A 264 19.42 -3.97 -12.76
C ASN A 264 20.80 -4.45 -13.27
N GLU A 265 21.89 -3.85 -12.78
CA GLU A 265 23.26 -4.18 -13.20
C GLU A 265 23.91 -5.32 -12.39
N GLY A 266 23.25 -5.86 -11.38
CA GLY A 266 23.75 -6.95 -10.54
C GLY A 266 24.76 -6.50 -9.48
N GLY A 267 24.53 -5.31 -8.90
CA GLY A 267 25.30 -4.77 -7.77
C GLY A 267 24.99 -5.50 -6.44
N ASN A 268 25.50 -4.96 -5.32
CA ASN A 268 25.13 -5.42 -3.97
C ASN A 268 23.71 -4.92 -3.64
N ILE A 269 22.71 -5.73 -3.94
CA ILE A 269 21.28 -5.40 -3.77
C ILE A 269 20.96 -5.13 -2.30
N GLU A 270 21.48 -5.95 -1.36
CA GLU A 270 21.23 -5.81 0.08
C GLU A 270 21.71 -4.47 0.68
N LYS A 271 22.59 -3.77 -0.02
CA LYS A 271 23.01 -2.43 0.40
C LYS A 271 21.93 -1.37 0.19
N TYR A 272 21.04 -1.60 -0.77
CA TYR A 272 20.07 -0.60 -1.26
C TYR A 272 18.63 -1.03 -1.07
N PHE A 273 18.37 -2.30 -0.78
CA PHE A 273 17.03 -2.86 -0.61
C PHE A 273 16.96 -3.71 0.65
N ASP A 274 15.87 -3.62 1.38
CA ASP A 274 15.51 -4.57 2.42
C ASP A 274 15.01 -5.86 1.75
N VAL A 275 15.98 -6.68 1.31
CA VAL A 275 15.69 -7.88 0.50
C VAL A 275 14.81 -8.86 1.25
N ASP A 276 15.02 -9.03 2.55
CA ASP A 276 14.26 -9.99 3.36
C ASP A 276 12.78 -9.59 3.44
N GLU A 277 12.48 -8.32 3.74
CA GLU A 277 11.10 -7.82 3.78
C GLU A 277 10.45 -7.84 2.39
N ILE A 278 11.20 -7.50 1.34
CA ILE A 278 10.70 -7.55 -0.04
C ILE A 278 10.33 -8.98 -0.45
N LEU A 279 11.10 -10.00 -0.06
CA LEU A 279 10.76 -11.40 -0.34
C LEU A 279 9.50 -11.86 0.41
N ARG A 280 9.28 -11.39 1.63
CA ARG A 280 8.02 -11.61 2.38
C ARG A 280 6.84 -10.93 1.70
N TYR A 281 7.02 -9.66 1.29
CA TYR A 281 6.03 -8.94 0.49
C TYR A 281 5.69 -9.70 -0.79
N LEU A 282 6.69 -10.12 -1.57
CA LEU A 282 6.48 -10.86 -2.82
C LEU A 282 5.78 -12.21 -2.59
N ALA A 283 6.05 -12.89 -1.48
CA ALA A 283 5.39 -14.15 -1.14
C ALA A 283 3.86 -13.95 -0.98
N VAL A 284 3.43 -12.96 -0.20
CA VAL A 284 1.99 -12.67 -0.05
C VAL A 284 1.42 -12.11 -1.34
N HIS A 285 2.11 -11.17 -1.99
CA HIS A 285 1.68 -10.56 -3.24
C HIS A 285 1.40 -11.59 -4.34
N THR A 286 2.32 -12.56 -4.50
CA THR A 286 2.15 -13.69 -5.43
C THR A 286 1.02 -14.62 -4.99
N PHE A 287 0.91 -14.88 -3.69
CA PHE A 287 -0.13 -15.76 -3.16
C PHE A 287 -1.54 -15.21 -3.45
N VAL A 288 -1.79 -13.94 -3.16
CA VAL A 288 -3.10 -13.31 -3.34
C VAL A 288 -3.39 -12.86 -4.77
N VAL A 289 -2.44 -13.03 -5.68
CA VAL A 289 -2.59 -12.73 -7.12
C VAL A 289 -3.14 -11.33 -7.36
N ASN A 290 -2.38 -10.30 -6.95
CA ASN A 290 -2.73 -8.91 -7.25
C ASN A 290 -2.13 -8.48 -8.59
N LEU A 291 -2.92 -8.55 -9.67
CA LEU A 291 -2.51 -8.15 -11.02
C LEU A 291 -2.79 -6.68 -11.35
N ASP A 292 -3.47 -5.93 -10.47
CA ASP A 292 -3.55 -4.47 -10.57
C ASP A 292 -2.33 -3.78 -9.93
N SER A 293 -1.18 -4.44 -9.95
CA SER A 293 0.02 -3.98 -9.25
C SER A 293 1.30 -4.33 -10.01
N TYR A 294 2.42 -4.49 -9.28
CA TYR A 294 3.76 -4.68 -9.83
C TYR A 294 3.91 -5.90 -10.75
N SER A 295 3.22 -7.00 -10.44
CA SER A 295 3.35 -8.29 -11.15
C SER A 295 2.76 -8.32 -12.56
N SER A 296 2.09 -7.26 -13.01
CA SER A 296 1.45 -7.18 -14.33
C SER A 296 2.00 -6.05 -15.19
N ASN A 297 1.39 -5.81 -16.35
CA ASN A 297 1.65 -4.65 -17.20
C ASN A 297 1.30 -3.32 -16.52
N MET A 298 0.53 -3.33 -15.43
CA MET A 298 0.13 -2.11 -14.70
C MET A 298 1.29 -1.43 -13.99
N ALA A 299 2.17 -2.17 -13.33
CA ALA A 299 3.36 -1.67 -12.62
C ALA A 299 3.07 -0.46 -11.71
N GLN A 300 2.00 -0.55 -10.90
CA GLN A 300 1.48 0.50 -10.01
C GLN A 300 1.00 -0.08 -8.68
N ASN A 301 0.28 0.70 -7.86
CA ASN A 301 -0.38 0.27 -6.63
C ASN A 301 0.57 -0.38 -5.61
N TYR A 302 1.72 0.26 -5.42
CA TYR A 302 2.65 0.00 -4.34
C TYR A 302 3.39 1.29 -3.99
N TYR A 303 3.99 1.34 -2.80
CA TYR A 303 4.86 2.45 -2.41
C TYR A 303 6.31 2.01 -2.37
N ILE A 304 7.19 2.93 -2.71
CA ILE A 304 8.61 2.87 -2.42
C ILE A 304 8.83 3.73 -1.17
N TYR A 305 9.41 3.14 -0.14
CA TYR A 305 9.90 3.86 1.02
C TYR A 305 11.43 3.82 1.01
N GLU A 306 12.07 4.97 0.79
CA GLU A 306 13.52 5.13 0.88
C GLU A 306 13.88 5.80 2.20
N TYR A 307 14.68 5.13 3.00
CA TYR A 307 15.20 5.63 4.26
C TYR A 307 16.67 5.28 4.41
N ASP A 308 17.51 6.29 4.62
CA ASP A 308 18.99 6.16 4.78
C ASP A 308 19.67 5.32 3.67
N GLY A 309 19.19 5.45 2.44
CA GLY A 309 19.73 4.75 1.27
C GLY A 309 19.20 3.33 1.06
N VAL A 310 18.26 2.86 1.90
CA VAL A 310 17.63 1.54 1.80
C VAL A 310 16.18 1.68 1.37
N ILE A 311 15.76 0.88 0.40
CA ILE A 311 14.41 0.85 -0.16
C ILE A 311 13.64 -0.33 0.41
N LYS A 312 12.41 -0.06 0.87
CA LYS A 312 11.34 -1.03 1.13
C LYS A 312 10.24 -0.88 0.09
N ILE A 313 9.53 -1.96 -0.18
CA ILE A 313 8.31 -1.97 -1.00
C ILE A 313 7.13 -2.17 -0.07
N LEU A 314 6.20 -1.21 -0.09
CA LEU A 314 5.04 -1.23 0.80
C LEU A 314 3.76 -1.55 0.00
N PRO A 315 2.86 -2.38 0.55
CA PRO A 315 1.64 -2.80 -0.13
C PRO A 315 0.58 -1.69 -0.20
N TRP A 316 -0.14 -1.61 -1.32
CA TRP A 316 -1.25 -0.68 -1.49
C TRP A 316 -2.30 -1.21 -2.45
N ASP A 317 -3.60 -0.98 -2.14
CA ASP A 317 -4.74 -1.19 -3.03
C ASP A 317 -4.95 -2.66 -3.44
N TYR A 318 -5.34 -3.50 -2.47
CA TYR A 318 -5.53 -4.95 -2.66
C TYR A 318 -7.00 -5.37 -2.84
N ASN A 319 -7.94 -4.43 -3.04
CA ASN A 319 -9.35 -4.75 -3.27
C ASN A 319 -9.59 -5.55 -4.56
N PHE A 320 -8.68 -5.42 -5.55
CA PHE A 320 -8.71 -6.20 -6.79
C PHE A 320 -7.78 -7.43 -6.80
N ALA A 321 -7.21 -7.80 -5.68
CA ALA A 321 -6.50 -9.08 -5.54
C ALA A 321 -7.47 -10.27 -5.63
N TRP A 322 -6.93 -11.47 -5.51
CA TRP A 322 -7.67 -12.74 -5.55
C TRP A 322 -8.38 -12.99 -6.87
N GLY A 323 -7.79 -12.51 -7.96
CA GLY A 323 -8.31 -12.71 -9.30
C GLY A 323 -9.45 -11.79 -9.73
N ALA A 324 -9.69 -10.68 -9.01
CA ALA A 324 -10.68 -9.69 -9.42
C ALA A 324 -10.22 -8.81 -10.60
N PHE A 325 -8.93 -8.79 -10.91
CA PHE A 325 -8.34 -8.02 -12.01
C PHE A 325 -7.56 -8.92 -12.97
N GLU A 326 -7.92 -8.91 -14.26
CA GLU A 326 -7.22 -9.55 -15.39
C GLU A 326 -6.77 -11.02 -15.20
N SER A 327 -7.36 -11.75 -14.25
CA SER A 327 -6.97 -13.14 -13.97
C SER A 327 -7.41 -14.16 -15.02
N GLY A 328 -8.27 -13.77 -15.94
CA GLY A 328 -8.79 -14.62 -17.00
C GLY A 328 -9.85 -15.63 -16.54
N ASN A 329 -9.52 -16.52 -15.61
CA ASN A 329 -10.43 -17.52 -15.05
C ASN A 329 -9.93 -18.05 -13.70
N ALA A 330 -10.74 -18.87 -13.03
CA ALA A 330 -10.38 -19.42 -11.71
C ALA A 330 -9.08 -20.24 -11.74
N SER A 331 -8.82 -21.00 -12.81
CA SER A 331 -7.60 -21.81 -12.92
C SER A 331 -6.34 -20.93 -12.99
N SER A 332 -6.37 -19.81 -13.71
CA SER A 332 -5.23 -18.89 -13.79
C SER A 332 -4.93 -18.18 -12.46
N THR A 333 -5.94 -17.95 -11.63
CA THR A 333 -5.77 -17.41 -10.27
C THR A 333 -5.26 -18.48 -9.30
N VAL A 334 -5.97 -19.61 -9.22
CA VAL A 334 -5.64 -20.69 -8.28
C VAL A 334 -4.25 -21.27 -8.58
N ASN A 335 -3.91 -21.45 -9.85
CA ASN A 335 -2.64 -22.03 -10.28
C ASN A 335 -1.57 -20.97 -10.64
N PHE A 336 -1.78 -19.70 -10.31
CA PHE A 336 -0.82 -18.64 -10.64
C PHE A 336 0.61 -19.07 -10.23
N PRO A 337 1.58 -19.07 -11.19
CA PRO A 337 2.88 -19.69 -10.97
C PRO A 337 3.72 -18.91 -9.95
N ILE A 338 4.34 -19.64 -9.02
CA ILE A 338 5.13 -18.99 -7.97
C ILE A 338 6.55 -18.61 -8.41
N ASP A 339 7.11 -19.27 -9.42
CA ASP A 339 8.49 -19.02 -9.89
C ASP A 339 8.53 -18.07 -11.11
N THR A 340 7.40 -17.84 -11.75
CA THR A 340 7.23 -16.81 -12.78
C THR A 340 5.98 -15.95 -12.50
N PRO A 341 5.95 -15.25 -11.35
CA PRO A 341 4.74 -14.59 -10.87
C PRO A 341 4.47 -13.25 -11.57
N VAL A 342 4.35 -13.28 -12.89
CA VAL A 342 4.02 -12.11 -13.71
C VAL A 342 2.92 -12.43 -14.71
N SER A 343 2.14 -11.42 -15.09
CA SER A 343 1.06 -11.53 -16.09
C SER A 343 1.14 -10.39 -17.12
N GLY A 344 0.97 -10.73 -18.39
CA GLY A 344 0.99 -9.76 -19.49
C GLY A 344 2.35 -9.13 -19.79
N VAL A 345 3.41 -9.57 -19.11
CA VAL A 345 4.79 -9.09 -19.30
C VAL A 345 5.79 -10.23 -19.14
N GLU A 346 7.00 -10.03 -19.65
CA GLU A 346 8.11 -10.94 -19.40
C GLU A 346 8.71 -10.73 -18.01
N MET A 347 9.25 -11.79 -17.38
CA MET A 347 9.93 -11.70 -16.09
C MET A 347 11.02 -10.61 -16.06
N SER A 348 11.79 -10.48 -17.14
CA SER A 348 12.85 -9.47 -17.28
C SER A 348 12.36 -8.02 -17.19
N ALA A 349 11.09 -7.76 -17.50
CA ALA A 349 10.47 -6.44 -17.37
C ALA A 349 10.05 -6.12 -15.91
N ARG A 350 10.29 -7.02 -14.97
CA ARG A 350 10.03 -6.86 -13.52
C ARG A 350 11.30 -7.18 -12.73
N PRO A 351 12.32 -6.30 -12.79
CA PRO A 351 13.65 -6.58 -12.23
C PRO A 351 13.63 -6.87 -10.73
N LEU A 352 12.70 -6.30 -9.95
CA LEU A 352 12.57 -6.63 -8.53
C LEU A 352 12.27 -8.12 -8.30
N ILE A 353 11.48 -8.74 -9.18
CA ILE A 353 11.20 -10.18 -9.12
C ILE A 353 12.36 -10.96 -9.75
N SER A 354 12.67 -10.66 -11.03
CA SER A 354 13.61 -11.46 -11.80
C SER A 354 15.02 -11.47 -11.20
N LYS A 355 15.52 -10.31 -10.73
CA LYS A 355 16.86 -10.22 -10.16
C LYS A 355 16.99 -10.85 -8.77
N LEU A 356 15.92 -10.79 -7.97
CA LEU A 356 15.92 -11.50 -6.69
C LEU A 356 15.84 -13.03 -6.92
N PHE A 357 15.02 -13.48 -7.87
CA PHE A 357 14.86 -14.91 -8.16
C PHE A 357 16.04 -15.55 -8.92
N GLU A 358 16.91 -14.74 -9.58
CA GLU A 358 18.20 -15.22 -10.11
C GLU A 358 19.14 -15.72 -8.98
N ASN A 359 18.93 -15.31 -7.74
CA ASN A 359 19.71 -15.76 -6.57
C ASN A 359 19.01 -16.94 -5.89
N GLU A 360 19.62 -18.13 -5.97
CA GLU A 360 19.05 -19.36 -5.40
C GLU A 360 18.75 -19.24 -3.89
N ALA A 361 19.54 -18.46 -3.12
CA ALA A 361 19.31 -18.29 -1.69
C ALA A 361 18.08 -17.40 -1.42
N TYR A 362 17.85 -16.37 -2.23
CA TYR A 362 16.67 -15.51 -2.11
C TYR A 362 15.42 -16.26 -2.57
N LEU A 363 15.51 -17.02 -3.66
CA LEU A 363 14.39 -17.86 -4.12
C LEU A 363 14.00 -18.89 -3.05
N ALA A 364 14.97 -19.51 -2.39
CA ALA A 364 14.72 -20.44 -1.30
C ALA A 364 14.08 -19.78 -0.07
N LEU A 365 14.46 -18.54 0.26
CA LEU A 365 13.80 -17.75 1.32
C LEU A 365 12.35 -17.41 0.95
N TYR A 366 12.12 -16.95 -0.28
CA TYR A 366 10.77 -16.67 -0.79
C TYR A 366 9.88 -17.92 -0.75
N HIS A 367 10.36 -19.08 -1.18
CA HIS A 367 9.65 -20.37 -1.03
C HIS A 367 9.39 -20.71 0.44
N GLY A 368 10.33 -20.41 1.33
CA GLY A 368 10.16 -20.57 2.78
C GLY A 368 9.01 -19.73 3.31
N TYR A 369 8.88 -18.45 2.86
CA TYR A 369 7.78 -17.56 3.26
C TYR A 369 6.43 -18.01 2.70
N LEU A 370 6.37 -18.49 1.44
CA LEU A 370 5.16 -19.10 0.89
C LEU A 370 4.73 -20.33 1.70
N ARG A 371 5.67 -21.17 2.10
CA ARG A 371 5.38 -22.35 2.94
C ARG A 371 4.88 -21.93 4.32
N GLN A 372 5.56 -21.00 4.98
CA GLN A 372 5.12 -20.44 6.26
C GLN A 372 3.70 -19.88 6.16
N LEU A 373 3.39 -19.09 5.13
CA LEU A 373 2.07 -18.54 4.91
C LEU A 373 1.02 -19.64 4.78
N THR A 374 1.27 -20.67 3.97
CA THR A 374 0.33 -21.78 3.77
C THR A 374 0.12 -22.60 5.04
N GLU A 375 1.17 -22.82 5.83
CA GLU A 375 1.11 -23.56 7.10
C GLU A 375 0.36 -22.77 8.19
N GLU A 376 0.63 -21.48 8.33
CA GLU A 376 0.07 -20.66 9.41
C GLU A 376 -1.34 -20.14 9.12
N TYR A 377 -1.68 -19.94 7.84
CA TYR A 377 -2.89 -19.25 7.46
C TYR A 377 -3.95 -20.15 6.81
N PHE A 378 -3.57 -21.31 6.24
CA PHE A 378 -4.48 -22.16 5.47
C PHE A 378 -4.57 -23.60 6.00
N SER A 379 -3.67 -24.03 6.90
CA SER A 379 -3.75 -25.37 7.48
C SER A 379 -5.00 -25.54 8.36
N GLU A 380 -5.49 -26.78 8.44
CA GLU A 380 -6.56 -27.18 9.37
C GLU A 380 -7.85 -26.32 9.32
N GLY A 381 -8.12 -25.62 8.18
CA GLY A 381 -9.30 -24.77 8.00
C GLY A 381 -9.16 -23.38 8.64
N GLU A 382 -7.94 -22.96 8.96
CA GLU A 382 -7.66 -21.67 9.60
C GLU A 382 -8.16 -20.48 8.76
N PHE A 383 -8.02 -20.52 7.43
CA PHE A 383 -8.52 -19.46 6.56
C PHE A 383 -10.05 -19.30 6.67
N ALA A 384 -10.79 -20.41 6.61
CA ALA A 384 -12.24 -20.38 6.78
C ALA A 384 -12.64 -19.88 8.17
N ARG A 385 -11.88 -20.25 9.22
CA ARG A 385 -12.10 -19.75 10.58
C ARG A 385 -11.93 -18.22 10.64
N ARG A 386 -10.86 -17.67 10.05
CA ARG A 386 -10.60 -16.23 10.01
C ARG A 386 -11.69 -15.46 9.25
N VAL A 387 -12.09 -15.95 8.06
CA VAL A 387 -13.18 -15.35 7.29
C VAL A 387 -14.48 -15.32 8.12
N ASN A 388 -14.83 -16.43 8.80
CA ASN A 388 -16.03 -16.49 9.63
C ASN A 388 -15.95 -15.61 10.89
N GLU A 389 -14.77 -15.44 11.48
CA GLU A 389 -14.56 -14.52 12.60
C GLU A 389 -14.78 -13.07 12.19
N ILE A 390 -14.24 -12.68 11.01
CA ILE A 390 -14.45 -11.34 10.45
C ILE A 390 -15.93 -11.15 10.09
N ASP A 391 -16.59 -12.15 9.45
CA ASP A 391 -18.02 -12.10 9.17
C ASP A 391 -18.85 -11.88 10.46
N GLY A 392 -18.46 -12.53 11.56
CA GLY A 392 -19.07 -12.31 12.87
C GLY A 392 -18.95 -10.88 13.40
N ILE A 393 -17.92 -10.13 12.97
CA ILE A 393 -17.70 -8.73 13.35
C ILE A 393 -18.45 -7.79 12.41
N ILE A 394 -18.32 -8.00 11.08
CA ILE A 394 -18.77 -7.02 10.08
C ILE A 394 -20.14 -7.33 9.47
N GLY A 395 -20.63 -8.57 9.52
CA GLY A 395 -21.81 -9.02 8.79
C GLY A 395 -23.05 -8.18 9.04
N GLU A 396 -23.32 -7.77 10.29
CA GLU A 396 -24.44 -6.87 10.63
C GLU A 396 -24.29 -5.46 10.02
N TYR A 397 -23.07 -4.96 9.88
CA TYR A 397 -22.80 -3.66 9.25
C TYR A 397 -22.98 -3.73 7.74
N VAL A 398 -22.50 -4.81 7.10
CA VAL A 398 -22.71 -5.06 5.66
C VAL A 398 -24.19 -5.22 5.34
N GLU A 399 -24.96 -5.99 6.15
CA GLU A 399 -26.40 -6.20 5.96
C GLU A 399 -27.18 -4.86 6.02
N LYS A 400 -26.76 -3.94 6.89
CA LYS A 400 -27.43 -2.66 7.11
C LYS A 400 -26.96 -1.53 6.20
N ASP A 401 -25.87 -1.72 5.47
CA ASP A 401 -25.29 -0.70 4.60
C ASP A 401 -26.14 -0.53 3.33
N THR A 402 -27.01 0.48 3.32
CA THR A 402 -27.87 0.81 2.17
C THR A 402 -27.12 1.45 1.01
N THR A 403 -25.82 1.78 1.19
CA THR A 403 -24.98 2.41 0.19
C THR A 403 -23.99 1.42 -0.45
N ALA A 404 -23.99 0.16 -0.01
CA ALA A 404 -23.08 -0.88 -0.49
C ALA A 404 -23.22 -1.12 -2.00
N PHE A 405 -22.10 -1.48 -2.66
CA PHE A 405 -22.10 -1.85 -4.08
C PHE A 405 -22.70 -3.24 -4.35
N TYR A 406 -22.73 -4.09 -3.33
CA TYR A 406 -23.23 -5.47 -3.39
C TYR A 406 -24.32 -5.67 -2.33
N THR A 407 -25.28 -6.51 -2.64
CA THR A 407 -26.31 -6.93 -1.70
C THR A 407 -25.73 -7.86 -0.62
N TYR A 408 -26.44 -8.02 0.50
CA TYR A 408 -26.02 -8.95 1.55
C TYR A 408 -25.97 -10.41 1.08
N ASP A 409 -26.88 -10.81 0.17
CA ASP A 409 -26.88 -12.16 -0.40
C ASP A 409 -25.64 -12.38 -1.29
N GLU A 410 -25.23 -11.39 -2.09
CA GLU A 410 -23.98 -11.43 -2.87
C GLU A 410 -22.77 -11.50 -1.95
N TYR A 411 -22.74 -10.70 -0.87
CA TYR A 411 -21.70 -10.79 0.15
C TYR A 411 -21.59 -12.21 0.74
N LYS A 412 -22.69 -12.85 1.12
CA LYS A 412 -22.69 -14.22 1.67
C LYS A 412 -22.17 -15.24 0.65
N THR A 413 -22.58 -15.14 -0.62
CA THR A 413 -22.06 -15.97 -1.70
C THR A 413 -20.56 -15.73 -1.91
N ALA A 414 -20.13 -14.47 -1.87
CA ALA A 414 -18.73 -14.08 -2.01
C ALA A 414 -17.84 -14.72 -0.93
N LEU A 415 -18.31 -14.83 0.33
CA LEU A 415 -17.54 -15.46 1.40
C LEU A 415 -17.34 -16.97 1.16
N GLU A 416 -18.35 -17.67 0.65
CA GLU A 416 -18.26 -19.10 0.33
C GLU A 416 -17.22 -19.32 -0.79
N THR A 417 -17.30 -18.53 -1.86
CA THR A 417 -16.36 -18.58 -2.97
C THR A 417 -14.95 -18.18 -2.53
N PHE A 418 -14.82 -17.16 -1.67
CA PHE A 418 -13.53 -16.71 -1.15
C PHE A 418 -12.79 -17.78 -0.35
N ILE A 419 -13.53 -18.49 0.53
CA ILE A 419 -12.99 -19.63 1.28
C ILE A 419 -12.53 -20.74 0.34
N ALA A 420 -13.32 -21.06 -0.68
CA ALA A 420 -12.97 -22.09 -1.65
C ALA A 420 -11.72 -21.71 -2.46
N VAL A 421 -11.66 -20.49 -2.99
CA VAL A 421 -10.50 -19.97 -3.76
C VAL A 421 -9.24 -19.96 -2.89
N GLY A 422 -9.33 -19.47 -1.65
CA GLY A 422 -8.21 -19.43 -0.73
C GLY A 422 -7.62 -20.82 -0.46
N ASN A 423 -8.48 -21.81 -0.21
CA ASN A 423 -8.05 -23.18 0.04
C ASN A 423 -7.43 -23.85 -1.20
N LEU A 424 -8.04 -23.67 -2.38
CA LEU A 424 -7.50 -24.20 -3.64
C LEU A 424 -6.17 -23.51 -4.03
N ARG A 425 -6.05 -22.22 -3.76
CA ARG A 425 -4.79 -21.49 -3.97
C ARG A 425 -3.69 -22.02 -3.06
N ALA A 426 -3.97 -22.27 -1.79
CA ALA A 426 -3.02 -22.87 -0.86
C ALA A 426 -2.61 -24.28 -1.31
N GLU A 427 -3.57 -25.11 -1.75
CA GLU A 427 -3.29 -26.45 -2.32
C GLU A 427 -2.34 -26.34 -3.52
N SER A 428 -2.63 -25.43 -4.45
CA SER A 428 -1.78 -25.20 -5.62
C SER A 428 -0.39 -24.72 -5.23
N VAL A 429 -0.26 -23.75 -4.33
CA VAL A 429 1.05 -23.25 -3.87
C VAL A 429 1.88 -24.34 -3.20
N VAL A 430 1.27 -25.13 -2.31
CA VAL A 430 1.96 -26.29 -1.69
C VAL A 430 2.37 -27.30 -2.75
N GLY A 431 1.50 -27.61 -3.71
CA GLY A 431 1.80 -28.50 -4.83
C GLY A 431 2.95 -27.99 -5.70
N GLN A 432 3.04 -26.67 -5.93
CA GLN A 432 4.14 -26.05 -6.67
C GLN A 432 5.46 -26.12 -5.88
N LEU A 433 5.43 -25.82 -4.58
CA LEU A 433 6.59 -25.93 -3.70
C LEU A 433 7.13 -27.37 -3.57
N ASP A 434 6.26 -28.37 -3.68
CA ASP A 434 6.60 -29.81 -3.60
C ASP A 434 6.93 -30.42 -4.98
N GLY A 435 6.84 -29.63 -6.08
CA GLY A 435 7.11 -30.07 -7.46
C GLY A 435 6.04 -31.03 -8.03
N ILE A 436 4.85 -31.07 -7.45
CA ILE A 436 3.69 -31.83 -7.92
C ILE A 436 2.93 -31.04 -8.98
N VAL A 437 2.64 -29.76 -8.69
CA VAL A 437 2.09 -28.78 -9.62
C VAL A 437 3.26 -28.00 -10.23
N PRO A 438 3.29 -27.75 -11.57
CA PRO A 438 4.34 -26.94 -12.17
C PRO A 438 4.35 -25.51 -11.61
N SER A 439 5.55 -24.97 -11.30
CA SER A 439 5.73 -23.66 -10.65
C SER A 439 6.01 -22.50 -11.62
N THR A 440 6.21 -22.81 -12.92
CA THR A 440 6.44 -21.82 -13.98
C THR A 440 5.32 -21.81 -15.01
N SER A 441 5.08 -20.65 -15.63
CA SER A 441 4.07 -20.50 -16.70
C SER A 441 4.32 -21.44 -17.89
N GLU A 442 5.57 -21.71 -18.25
CA GLU A 442 5.93 -22.58 -19.35
C GLU A 442 5.63 -24.05 -19.04
N GLU A 443 5.99 -24.51 -17.85
CA GLU A 443 5.71 -25.87 -17.40
C GLU A 443 4.20 -26.12 -17.24
N GLN A 444 3.44 -25.14 -16.71
CA GLN A 444 1.99 -25.22 -16.59
C GLN A 444 1.31 -25.38 -17.96
N LYS A 445 1.74 -24.62 -18.98
CA LYS A 445 1.26 -24.78 -20.36
C LYS A 445 1.56 -26.17 -20.92
N SER A 446 2.67 -26.77 -20.50
CA SER A 446 3.12 -28.09 -20.97
C SER A 446 2.45 -29.25 -20.24
N ALA A 447 1.92 -29.04 -19.04
CA ALA A 447 1.31 -30.07 -18.20
C ALA A 447 0.02 -29.57 -17.52
N PRO A 448 -1.00 -29.17 -18.30
CA PRO A 448 -2.24 -28.60 -17.75
C PRO A 448 -3.05 -29.59 -16.90
N ASP A 449 -2.85 -30.89 -17.11
CA ASP A 449 -3.47 -31.97 -16.34
C ASP A 449 -2.95 -32.11 -14.89
N LYS A 450 -1.88 -31.40 -14.55
CA LYS A 450 -1.33 -31.35 -13.21
C LYS A 450 -1.83 -30.18 -12.38
N LEU A 451 -2.58 -29.26 -12.98
CA LEU A 451 -3.11 -28.09 -12.30
C LEU A 451 -4.24 -28.50 -11.35
N VAL A 452 -4.40 -27.72 -10.28
CA VAL A 452 -5.53 -27.87 -9.36
C VAL A 452 -6.82 -27.56 -10.09
N ASP A 453 -7.82 -28.43 -9.93
CA ASP A 453 -9.13 -28.30 -10.56
C ASP A 453 -9.96 -27.18 -9.95
N THR A 454 -10.60 -26.37 -10.79
CA THR A 454 -11.37 -25.19 -10.43
C THR A 454 -12.75 -25.12 -11.11
N ASP A 455 -13.24 -26.23 -11.67
CA ASP A 455 -14.45 -26.27 -12.51
C ASP A 455 -15.72 -25.67 -11.88
N ASN A 456 -15.77 -25.57 -10.55
CA ASN A 456 -16.94 -25.07 -9.82
C ASN A 456 -16.72 -23.67 -9.19
N ILE A 457 -15.69 -22.94 -9.62
CA ILE A 457 -15.36 -21.62 -9.08
C ILE A 457 -15.74 -20.54 -10.08
N ASP A 458 -16.58 -19.61 -9.65
CA ASP A 458 -16.85 -18.35 -10.34
C ASP A 458 -16.21 -17.20 -9.57
N LEU A 459 -15.11 -16.65 -10.06
CA LEU A 459 -14.43 -15.54 -9.38
C LEU A 459 -15.29 -14.27 -9.31
N SER A 460 -16.27 -14.12 -10.20
CA SER A 460 -17.15 -12.94 -10.20
C SER A 460 -18.03 -12.84 -8.96
N ASP A 461 -18.28 -13.96 -8.27
CA ASP A 461 -18.97 -13.97 -6.99
C ASP A 461 -18.26 -13.10 -5.94
N MET A 462 -16.94 -13.00 -6.02
CA MET A 462 -16.13 -12.18 -5.10
C MET A 462 -16.04 -10.70 -5.51
N GLY A 463 -16.76 -10.29 -6.56
CA GLY A 463 -16.69 -8.93 -7.12
C GLY A 463 -15.63 -8.79 -8.22
N THR A 464 -15.79 -7.76 -9.05
CA THR A 464 -14.94 -7.48 -10.22
C THR A 464 -14.63 -5.98 -10.33
N ASN A 465 -13.61 -5.64 -11.12
CA ASN A 465 -13.21 -4.24 -11.36
C ASN A 465 -14.18 -3.41 -12.23
N GLY A 466 -15.32 -3.95 -12.63
CA GLY A 466 -16.33 -3.25 -13.44
C GLY A 466 -15.99 -3.02 -14.91
N PHE A 467 -14.75 -3.28 -15.34
CA PHE A 467 -14.34 -3.09 -16.73
C PHE A 467 -14.64 -4.28 -17.67
N GLY A 468 -15.16 -5.39 -17.18
CA GLY A 468 -15.33 -6.59 -18.00
C GLY A 468 -16.43 -7.57 -17.62
N GLY A 469 -17.19 -7.35 -16.58
CA GLY A 469 -18.27 -8.25 -16.15
C GLY A 469 -19.44 -7.45 -15.61
N GLY A 470 -20.62 -7.70 -16.16
CA GLY A 470 -21.81 -6.94 -15.80
C GLY A 470 -22.02 -6.90 -14.30
N MET A 471 -22.13 -5.71 -13.74
CA MET A 471 -22.84 -5.50 -12.49
C MET A 471 -24.25 -6.07 -12.71
N HIS A 472 -24.57 -7.21 -12.11
CA HIS A 472 -25.92 -7.72 -11.98
C HIS A 472 -26.63 -6.94 -10.86
N GLY A 473 -26.80 -5.67 -11.05
CA GLY A 473 -27.74 -4.83 -10.34
C GLY A 473 -28.59 -4.14 -11.40
N ASP A 474 -29.91 -4.28 -11.33
CA ASP A 474 -30.88 -3.59 -12.19
C ASP A 474 -30.67 -2.07 -12.19
N PHE A 475 -29.70 -1.57 -12.95
CA PHE A 475 -29.73 -0.18 -13.39
C PHE A 475 -30.84 -0.02 -14.41
N ARG A 476 -32.08 0.20 -13.93
CA ARG A 476 -33.22 0.56 -14.77
C ARG A 476 -33.00 1.93 -15.41
N GLY A 477 -32.14 1.95 -16.43
CA GLY A 477 -32.15 3.01 -17.45
C GLY A 477 -33.05 2.55 -18.60
N SER A 478 -34.24 3.14 -18.71
CA SER A 478 -35.17 2.97 -19.84
C SER A 478 -34.50 3.41 -21.14
N GLY A 479 -34.04 2.46 -21.97
CA GLY A 479 -33.54 2.71 -23.30
C GLY A 479 -33.65 1.45 -24.14
N THR A 480 -34.74 1.35 -24.93
CA THR A 480 -34.94 0.32 -25.94
C THR A 480 -33.87 0.44 -27.04
N GLY A 481 -32.94 -0.53 -27.08
CA GLY A 481 -31.96 -0.65 -28.16
C GLY A 481 -31.49 -2.09 -28.29
N ASN A 482 -32.02 -2.81 -29.28
CA ASN A 482 -31.66 -4.14 -29.70
C ASN A 482 -30.23 -4.13 -30.28
N GLY A 483 -29.28 -4.83 -29.69
CA GLY A 483 -27.92 -4.97 -30.24
C GLY A 483 -27.19 -6.17 -29.65
N ASN A 484 -26.84 -7.13 -30.51
CA ASN A 484 -26.10 -8.34 -30.25
C ASN A 484 -24.82 -8.08 -29.42
N SER A 485 -24.68 -8.79 -28.34
CA SER A 485 -23.42 -8.91 -27.59
C SER A 485 -22.48 -9.84 -28.36
N GLU A 486 -21.52 -9.28 -29.11
CA GLU A 486 -20.35 -10.01 -29.55
C GLU A 486 -19.25 -9.90 -28.50
N ASN A 487 -18.79 -11.05 -28.00
CA ASN A 487 -17.64 -11.17 -27.12
C ASN A 487 -16.42 -10.54 -27.79
N PHE A 488 -15.84 -9.50 -27.16
CA PHE A 488 -14.51 -9.01 -27.52
C PHE A 488 -13.45 -9.91 -26.88
N ASP A 489 -12.88 -10.80 -27.71
CA ASP A 489 -11.71 -11.62 -27.40
C ASP A 489 -10.44 -10.78 -27.62
N PHE A 490 -9.74 -10.39 -26.56
CA PHE A 490 -8.46 -9.66 -26.61
C PHE A 490 -7.27 -10.54 -27.05
N GLY A 491 -7.47 -11.83 -27.30
CA GLY A 491 -6.42 -12.80 -27.65
C GLY A 491 -5.98 -12.84 -29.12
N ASN A 492 -6.60 -12.08 -30.01
CA ASN A 492 -6.33 -12.17 -31.49
C ASN A 492 -6.33 -10.79 -32.15
N MET A 493 -5.37 -9.92 -31.82
CA MET A 493 -5.09 -8.77 -32.67
C MET A 493 -4.05 -9.12 -33.73
N PRO A 494 -4.32 -8.85 -35.03
CA PRO A 494 -3.32 -9.02 -36.09
C PRO A 494 -2.15 -8.04 -35.92
N GLN A 495 -0.93 -8.53 -36.09
CA GLN A 495 0.34 -7.76 -35.98
C GLN A 495 0.60 -6.84 -37.21
N ASP A 496 -0.39 -6.16 -37.76
CA ASP A 496 -0.17 -5.20 -38.85
C ASP A 496 -1.05 -3.96 -38.65
N PHE A 497 -0.60 -3.06 -37.75
CA PHE A 497 -1.07 -1.68 -37.70
C PHE A 497 0.01 -0.75 -38.27
N SER A 498 -0.13 -0.40 -39.55
CA SER A 498 0.63 0.69 -40.17
C SER A 498 -0.14 2.00 -40.02
N PRO A 499 0.54 3.13 -39.69
CA PRO A 499 -0.10 4.43 -39.41
C PRO A 499 -0.79 5.12 -40.61
N ASP A 500 -0.76 4.53 -41.81
CA ASP A 500 -1.17 5.19 -43.07
C ASP A 500 -2.63 4.96 -43.48
N ASN A 501 -3.49 4.32 -42.66
CA ASN A 501 -4.87 3.99 -43.03
C ASN A 501 -5.95 4.71 -42.22
N PHE A 502 -5.76 5.99 -41.88
CA PHE A 502 -6.83 6.87 -41.44
C PHE A 502 -7.28 7.81 -42.57
N GLY A 503 -7.99 7.24 -43.53
CA GLY A 503 -8.68 8.01 -44.56
C GLY A 503 -10.06 7.38 -44.83
N GLU A 504 -11.10 8.20 -44.69
CA GLU A 504 -12.49 7.97 -45.08
C GLU A 504 -13.43 7.25 -44.08
N PHE A 505 -13.88 7.97 -43.07
CA PHE A 505 -15.29 7.91 -42.65
C PHE A 505 -15.83 9.35 -42.54
N GLY A 506 -16.41 9.82 -43.67
CA GLY A 506 -17.16 11.06 -43.73
C GLY A 506 -18.55 10.86 -43.10
N GLY A 507 -18.75 11.42 -41.95
CA GLY A 507 -20.05 11.63 -41.30
C GLY A 507 -20.14 13.07 -40.82
N THR A 508 -20.99 13.87 -41.48
CA THR A 508 -21.28 15.28 -41.23
C THR A 508 -21.87 15.47 -39.83
N PRO A 509 -21.38 16.44 -39.01
CA PRO A 509 -22.03 16.75 -37.75
C PRO A 509 -23.38 17.46 -37.96
N PRO A 510 -24.39 17.25 -37.10
CA PRO A 510 -25.67 17.96 -37.20
C PRO A 510 -25.52 19.44 -36.83
N GLN A 511 -26.07 20.29 -37.70
CA GLN A 511 -26.17 21.74 -37.51
C GLN A 511 -27.13 22.08 -36.37
N MET A 512 -26.71 22.97 -35.46
CA MET A 512 -27.59 23.68 -34.56
C MET A 512 -28.34 24.83 -35.27
N PRO A 513 -29.56 25.14 -34.90
CA PRO A 513 -30.35 26.19 -35.58
C PRO A 513 -29.93 27.60 -35.16
N ASN A 514 -29.80 28.45 -36.18
CA ASN A 514 -29.59 29.89 -36.11
C ASN A 514 -30.72 30.64 -35.40
N GLY A 515 -30.37 31.52 -34.47
CA GLY A 515 -31.23 32.58 -33.96
C GLY A 515 -30.52 33.93 -34.03
N SER A 516 -30.97 34.70 -34.99
CA SER A 516 -30.78 36.08 -35.45
C SER A 516 -30.15 37.12 -34.51
N SER A 517 -29.13 37.73 -35.04
CA SER A 517 -28.75 39.15 -35.24
C SER A 517 -29.42 40.28 -34.42
N THR A 518 -28.59 41.18 -33.90
CA THR A 518 -28.62 42.61 -34.30
C THR A 518 -27.28 43.30 -33.99
N GLU A 519 -26.88 44.10 -34.95
CA GLU A 519 -25.68 44.95 -35.05
C GLU A 519 -25.62 46.06 -33.99
N ASN A 520 -24.41 46.51 -33.63
CA ASN A 520 -23.82 47.82 -34.00
C ASN A 520 -22.42 47.99 -33.42
N SER A 521 -21.49 48.13 -34.27
CA SER A 521 -20.39 49.08 -34.57
C SER A 521 -20.10 50.16 -33.50
N GLU A 522 -18.82 50.34 -33.22
CA GLU A 522 -17.82 51.32 -33.64
C GLU A 522 -16.62 51.30 -32.69
N ASN A 523 -15.47 50.96 -33.15
CA ASN A 523 -14.31 51.70 -33.66
C ASN A 523 -13.61 52.66 -32.68
N ASN A 524 -12.32 52.49 -32.61
CA ASN A 524 -11.13 53.31 -32.31
C ASN A 524 -10.34 52.77 -31.10
N GLY A 525 -9.09 52.44 -31.20
CA GLY A 525 -7.99 52.94 -32.01
C GLY A 525 -6.88 53.45 -31.11
N MET A 526 -5.67 52.98 -31.33
CA MET A 526 -4.35 53.59 -30.95
C MET A 526 -3.97 53.64 -29.47
N ASP A 527 -2.88 53.04 -29.17
CA ASP A 527 -1.43 53.20 -29.34
C ASP A 527 -0.69 53.56 -28.06
N THR A 528 0.43 52.85 -27.91
CA THR A 528 1.75 53.26 -27.44
C THR A 528 2.10 53.38 -25.95
N ASN A 529 3.04 52.54 -25.59
CA ASN A 529 4.37 52.86 -25.05
C ASN A 529 4.58 53.47 -23.66
N GLY A 530 5.55 52.86 -22.98
CA GLY A 530 6.43 53.50 -22.00
C GLY A 530 6.21 52.95 -20.60
N GLY A 531 7.10 52.22 -20.02
CA GLY A 531 8.50 52.49 -19.77
C GLY A 531 8.70 52.89 -18.32
N ASN A 532 9.42 52.03 -17.57
CA ASN A 532 10.32 52.34 -16.46
C ASN A 532 9.82 53.04 -15.18
N GLU A 533 10.15 52.55 -14.09
CA GLU A 533 11.29 52.73 -13.16
C GLU A 533 10.86 52.80 -11.67
N PHE A 534 11.60 52.07 -10.88
CA PHE A 534 12.14 52.35 -9.53
C PHE A 534 11.32 53.08 -8.46
N GLY A 535 11.28 52.50 -7.27
CA GLY A 535 10.95 53.27 -6.06
C GLY A 535 11.01 52.45 -4.77
N ASN A 536 12.18 52.23 -4.28
CA ASN A 536 12.67 52.10 -2.89
C ASN A 536 11.69 52.20 -1.71
N ARG A 537 12.03 51.36 -0.71
CA ARG A 537 11.68 51.35 0.73
C ARG A 537 11.57 52.75 1.41
N PRO A 538 10.91 52.86 2.56
CA PRO A 538 11.67 52.71 3.78
C PRO A 538 10.98 51.94 4.97
N ASP A 539 11.86 51.29 5.68
CA ASP A 539 11.90 50.89 7.06
C ASP A 539 11.27 51.88 8.08
N ARG A 540 10.47 51.39 9.03
CA ARG A 540 10.36 51.97 10.37
C ARG A 540 9.87 50.93 11.37
N GLY A 541 10.81 50.51 12.21
CA GLY A 541 10.53 49.82 13.47
C GLY A 541 9.86 50.69 14.51
N ARG A 542 9.14 50.07 15.41
CA ARG A 542 9.01 50.40 16.82
C ARG A 542 8.49 49.21 17.61
N GLY A 543 9.29 48.79 18.59
CA GLY A 543 8.94 47.83 19.61
C GLY A 543 8.08 48.43 20.71
N PHE A 544 7.37 47.54 21.38
CA PHE A 544 6.92 47.64 22.77
C PHE A 544 6.76 46.20 23.24
N GLY A 545 7.44 45.70 24.19
CA GLY A 545 7.40 45.78 25.64
C GLY A 545 6.45 44.69 26.15
N GLY A 546 7.00 43.46 26.50
CA GLY A 546 6.23 42.37 27.05
C GLY A 546 5.97 42.51 28.57
N PRO A 547 5.28 41.56 29.15
CA PRO A 547 5.66 41.13 30.50
C PRO A 547 6.08 39.65 30.56
N THR A 548 7.16 39.47 31.33
CA THR A 548 7.70 38.22 31.79
C THR A 548 6.67 37.40 32.55
N GLY A 549 6.34 36.22 32.06
CA GLY A 549 5.61 35.19 32.78
C GLY A 549 6.45 33.92 32.81
N ASN A 550 6.78 33.48 34.03
CA ASN A 550 7.50 32.25 34.33
C ASN A 550 6.98 31.06 33.53
N ILE A 551 7.84 30.48 32.71
CA ILE A 551 7.63 29.16 32.16
C ILE A 551 8.30 28.18 33.11
N ASN A 552 7.48 27.35 33.76
CA ASN A 552 7.94 26.19 34.52
C ASN A 552 8.70 25.27 33.55
N GLU A 553 9.93 24.95 33.95
CA GLU A 553 10.74 23.90 33.37
C GLU A 553 9.93 22.60 33.30
N ALA A 554 9.57 22.16 32.11
CA ALA A 554 9.15 20.79 31.87
C ALA A 554 10.39 19.89 32.02
N GLN A 555 10.36 19.06 33.05
CA GLN A 555 11.36 18.04 33.29
C GLN A 555 11.51 17.14 32.06
N GLN A 556 12.72 17.09 31.54
CA GLN A 556 13.15 16.02 30.61
C GLN A 556 12.94 14.66 31.29
N PRO A 557 12.43 13.66 30.59
CA PRO A 557 12.38 12.30 31.12
C PRO A 557 13.81 11.77 31.29
N ASP A 558 14.11 11.34 32.48
CA ASP A 558 15.39 10.78 32.89
C ASP A 558 15.83 9.60 32.02
N SER A 559 17.09 9.64 31.61
CA SER A 559 17.89 8.62 30.97
C SER A 559 18.09 7.33 31.80
N ALA A 560 17.03 6.74 32.32
CA ALA A 560 17.08 5.52 33.12
C ALA A 560 17.38 4.26 32.27
N SER A 561 17.01 4.26 31.00
CA SER A 561 17.18 3.12 30.07
C SER A 561 18.65 2.95 29.61
N GLU A 562 19.32 4.06 29.33
CA GLU A 562 20.73 4.03 28.93
C GLU A 562 21.66 3.58 30.09
N LYS A 563 21.32 3.96 31.31
CA LYS A 563 22.05 3.53 32.50
C LYS A 563 21.90 2.04 32.82
N THR A 564 20.76 1.44 32.45
CA THR A 564 20.51 0.00 32.69
C THR A 564 21.30 -0.86 31.68
N GLY A 565 21.35 -0.48 30.40
CA GLY A 565 22.14 -1.15 29.37
C GLY A 565 23.64 -1.11 29.66
N ILE A 566 24.15 0.07 30.06
CA ILE A 566 25.57 0.25 30.46
C ILE A 566 25.88 -0.54 31.73
N ALA A 567 25.00 -0.59 32.73
CA ALA A 567 25.20 -1.34 33.96
C ALA A 567 25.27 -2.87 33.71
N VAL A 568 24.43 -3.39 32.83
CA VAL A 568 24.44 -4.82 32.45
C VAL A 568 25.72 -5.17 31.68
N THR A 569 26.17 -4.31 30.75
CA THR A 569 27.39 -4.53 29.97
C THR A 569 28.64 -4.46 30.87
N VAL A 570 28.71 -3.47 31.76
CA VAL A 570 29.81 -3.31 32.72
C VAL A 570 29.82 -4.46 33.74
N GLY A 571 28.66 -4.92 34.20
CA GLY A 571 28.52 -6.08 35.06
C GLY A 571 29.02 -7.39 34.43
N SER A 572 28.71 -7.61 33.16
CA SER A 572 29.12 -8.79 32.41
C SER A 572 30.64 -8.83 32.15
N VAL A 573 31.22 -7.68 31.78
CA VAL A 573 32.69 -7.54 31.60
C VAL A 573 33.43 -7.70 32.94
N ALA A 574 32.90 -7.13 34.00
CA ALA A 574 33.49 -7.29 35.35
C ALA A 574 33.48 -8.78 35.82
N ALA A 575 32.37 -9.51 35.59
CA ALA A 575 32.27 -10.92 35.88
C ALA A 575 33.30 -11.77 35.08
N LEU A 576 33.52 -11.44 33.82
CA LEU A 576 34.52 -12.10 32.97
C LEU A 576 35.96 -11.83 33.44
N ILE A 577 36.25 -10.61 33.85
CA ILE A 577 37.54 -10.19 34.41
C ILE A 577 37.80 -10.90 35.75
N ILE A 578 36.80 -10.99 36.62
CA ILE A 578 36.91 -11.69 37.91
C ILE A 578 37.13 -13.20 37.67
N ALA A 579 36.42 -13.83 36.73
CA ALA A 579 36.59 -15.24 36.40
C ALA A 579 37.98 -15.52 35.84
N THR A 580 38.49 -14.69 34.94
CA THR A 580 39.84 -14.81 34.36
C THR A 580 40.91 -14.53 35.38
N ALA A 581 40.74 -13.54 36.26
CA ALA A 581 41.66 -13.27 37.38
C ALA A 581 41.71 -14.43 38.39
N ALA A 582 40.56 -15.03 38.70
CA ALA A 582 40.50 -16.23 39.57
C ALA A 582 41.24 -17.42 38.99
N VAL A 583 41.12 -17.67 37.68
CA VAL A 583 41.88 -18.72 36.99
C VAL A 583 43.37 -18.42 36.95
N TRP A 584 43.76 -17.18 36.76
CA TRP A 584 45.16 -16.74 36.75
C TRP A 584 45.81 -16.84 38.17
N PHE A 585 45.06 -16.42 39.20
CA PHE A 585 45.52 -16.51 40.59
C PHE A 585 45.69 -17.93 41.08
N VAL A 586 44.83 -18.85 40.62
CA VAL A 586 44.96 -20.28 40.91
C VAL A 586 46.14 -20.89 40.17
N ARG A 587 46.43 -20.47 38.94
CA ARG A 587 47.59 -20.91 38.14
C ARG A 587 48.93 -20.37 38.64
N GLY A 588 48.93 -19.18 39.25
CA GLY A 588 50.18 -18.55 39.76
C GLY A 588 50.66 -19.05 41.12
N LYS A 589 49.98 -20.02 41.75
CA LYS A 589 50.36 -20.61 43.06
C LYS A 589 50.85 -22.07 42.97
N PHE A 590 51.20 -22.54 41.75
CA PHE A 590 51.82 -23.84 41.51
C PHE A 590 53.08 -23.73 40.63
#